data_f9b90b22bbf6c99ff5e8ed2a8482f676
#
_entry.id   f9b90b22bbf6c99ff5e8ed2a8482f676
#
_cell.length_a   1.000
_cell.length_b   1.000
_cell.length_c   1.000
_cell.angle_alpha   90.00
_cell.angle_beta   90.00
_cell.angle_gamma   90.00
#
_symmetry.space_group_name_H-M   'P 1'
#
loop_
_entity.id
_entity.type
_entity.pdbx_description
1 polymer ?
#
loop_
_entity_poly.entity_id
_entity_poly.type
_entity_poly.pdbx_seq_one_letter_code
_entity_poly.pdbx_strand_id
1 'polypeptide(L)'
;MLPDIFANNTMSDAKNLMIVRSAGIVALPNTLGVGGPVIGFSRYKIIDDLPITVKDFCRYTAMVTDKTIVGTDAYVIGGYMEIVDVDKVGMNAMSKFDPITSKQFSTYCIKGSAIRIKGVHVINAPKEAYTALNIIRNLFPASIKERYFIHRKMEDLYKYVPKEYLPIEYGGRNGSLPELAKKHEQDLLDFNYYFKENDKYGVDEHLRQGQKMDMNSIFGLEGTFRKLDID
;
A
#
# COMPACT_ATOMS: atom_id res chain seq x y z
N MET A 1 -4.76 16.18 -5.90
CA MET A 1 -3.42 15.53 -6.00
C MET A 1 -3.47 14.26 -6.84
N LEU A 2 -4.44 13.39 -6.66
CA LEU A 2 -4.58 12.09 -7.35
C LEU A 2 -6.05 11.82 -7.72
N PRO A 3 -6.73 12.71 -8.47
CA PRO A 3 -8.16 12.56 -8.75
C PRO A 3 -8.48 11.22 -9.40
N ASP A 4 -7.63 10.77 -10.31
CA ASP A 4 -7.83 9.52 -11.05
C ASP A 4 -7.70 8.23 -10.21
N ILE A 5 -7.13 8.31 -9.00
CA ILE A 5 -7.05 7.15 -8.08
C ILE A 5 -8.34 7.05 -7.25
N PHE A 6 -9.00 8.17 -6.99
CA PHE A 6 -10.16 8.24 -6.10
C PHE A 6 -11.50 8.35 -6.83
N ALA A 7 -11.51 8.57 -8.16
CA ALA A 7 -12.73 8.65 -8.94
C ALA A 7 -13.14 7.28 -9.52
N ASN A 8 -14.45 7.04 -9.56
CA ASN A 8 -15.08 5.85 -10.14
C ASN A 8 -14.59 4.54 -9.48
N ASN A 9 -14.38 4.56 -8.19
CA ASN A 9 -13.95 3.39 -7.44
C ASN A 9 -15.10 2.39 -7.30
N THR A 10 -14.93 1.19 -7.84
CA THR A 10 -15.92 0.12 -7.78
C THR A 10 -15.27 -1.25 -7.95
N MET A 11 -15.82 -2.25 -7.25
CA MET A 11 -15.43 -3.64 -7.46
C MET A 11 -16.04 -4.25 -8.75
N SER A 12 -16.88 -3.50 -9.45
CA SER A 12 -17.34 -3.89 -10.81
C SER A 12 -16.27 -3.62 -11.89
N ASP A 13 -15.21 -2.88 -11.59
CA ASP A 13 -14.07 -2.71 -12.48
C ASP A 13 -13.29 -4.03 -12.60
N ALA A 14 -13.11 -4.51 -13.83
CA ALA A 14 -12.41 -5.77 -14.11
C ALA A 14 -10.95 -5.76 -13.61
N LYS A 15 -10.27 -4.61 -13.59
CA LYS A 15 -8.91 -4.49 -13.06
C LYS A 15 -8.86 -4.68 -11.56
N ASN A 16 -9.83 -4.14 -10.80
CA ASN A 16 -9.91 -4.34 -9.36
C ASN A 16 -10.16 -5.81 -9.02
N LEU A 17 -11.06 -6.49 -9.76
CA LEU A 17 -11.27 -7.93 -9.62
C LEU A 17 -10.02 -8.74 -9.98
N MET A 18 -9.30 -8.32 -11.01
CA MET A 18 -8.05 -8.95 -11.41
C MET A 18 -6.97 -8.81 -10.33
N ILE A 19 -6.84 -7.63 -9.72
CA ILE A 19 -5.86 -7.38 -8.65
C ILE A 19 -6.18 -8.21 -7.41
N VAL A 20 -7.41 -8.20 -6.92
CA VAL A 20 -7.79 -8.95 -5.71
C VAL A 20 -7.54 -10.46 -5.87
N ARG A 21 -7.76 -11.01 -7.06
CA ARG A 21 -7.54 -12.43 -7.36
C ARG A 21 -6.07 -12.79 -7.57
N SER A 22 -5.26 -11.86 -8.03
CA SER A 22 -3.84 -12.08 -8.37
C SER A 22 -2.88 -11.70 -7.24
N ALA A 23 -3.19 -10.67 -6.48
CA ALA A 23 -2.26 -10.10 -5.51
C ALA A 23 -2.37 -10.70 -4.11
N GLY A 24 -3.33 -11.55 -3.81
CA GLY A 24 -3.44 -12.18 -2.49
C GLY A 24 -3.26 -11.21 -1.31
N ILE A 25 -3.77 -9.98 -1.44
CA ILE A 25 -3.69 -8.95 -0.40
C ILE A 25 -4.76 -9.22 0.64
N VAL A 26 -4.37 -9.44 1.87
CA VAL A 26 -5.29 -9.75 2.96
C VAL A 26 -4.86 -9.06 4.26
N ALA A 27 -5.84 -8.74 5.12
CA ALA A 27 -5.56 -8.45 6.51
C ALA A 27 -5.62 -9.77 7.31
N LEU A 28 -4.61 -10.04 8.10
CA LEU A 28 -4.57 -11.24 8.93
C LEU A 28 -5.54 -11.09 10.11
N PRO A 29 -6.18 -12.19 10.57
CA PRO A 29 -7.22 -12.14 11.60
C PRO A 29 -6.76 -11.56 12.94
N ASN A 30 -5.54 -11.88 13.38
CA ASN A 30 -5.01 -11.43 14.66
C ASN A 30 -4.03 -10.27 14.47
N THR A 31 -4.22 -9.22 15.25
CA THR A 31 -3.24 -8.13 15.38
C THR A 31 -1.97 -8.59 16.07
N LEU A 32 -0.88 -7.85 15.90
CA LEU A 32 0.38 -8.12 16.58
C LEU A 32 0.29 -7.75 18.07
N GLY A 33 -0.15 -8.70 18.88
CA GLY A 33 -0.48 -8.47 20.29
C GLY A 33 -1.79 -7.72 20.50
N VAL A 34 -2.19 -7.58 21.76
CA VAL A 34 -3.43 -6.90 22.13
C VAL A 34 -3.29 -5.39 21.87
N GLY A 35 -4.18 -4.82 21.07
CA GLY A 35 -4.12 -3.40 20.69
C GLY A 35 -2.95 -3.04 19.76
N GLY A 36 -2.21 -4.02 19.27
CA GLY A 36 -1.13 -3.82 18.33
C GLY A 36 -1.61 -3.61 16.89
N PRO A 37 -0.68 -3.42 15.95
CA PRO A 37 -1.02 -3.16 14.57
C PRO A 37 -1.73 -4.34 13.90
N VAL A 38 -2.66 -4.02 12.99
CA VAL A 38 -3.19 -4.98 12.03
C VAL A 38 -2.05 -5.39 11.10
N ILE A 39 -1.94 -6.68 10.83
CA ILE A 39 -0.93 -7.22 9.92
C ILE A 39 -1.59 -7.42 8.55
N GLY A 40 -1.16 -6.63 7.57
CA GLY A 40 -1.43 -6.88 6.17
C GLY A 40 -0.44 -7.89 5.61
N PHE A 41 -0.90 -8.76 4.74
CA PHE A 41 -0.06 -9.70 4.02
C PHE A 41 -0.37 -9.64 2.53
N SER A 42 0.63 -9.29 1.74
CA SER A 42 0.52 -9.23 0.28
C SER A 42 1.45 -10.26 -0.34
N ARG A 43 0.88 -11.17 -1.11
CA ARG A 43 1.63 -12.14 -1.91
C ARG A 43 1.27 -11.95 -3.38
N TYR A 44 2.17 -11.34 -4.11
CA TYR A 44 1.96 -11.13 -5.53
C TYR A 44 2.15 -12.45 -6.28
N LYS A 45 1.07 -12.99 -6.80
CA LYS A 45 1.12 -14.01 -7.83
C LYS A 45 1.59 -13.35 -9.13
N ILE A 46 1.79 -14.10 -10.17
CA ILE A 46 2.29 -13.59 -11.45
C ILE A 46 1.44 -12.40 -11.92
N ILE A 47 1.96 -11.19 -11.75
CA ILE A 47 1.34 -9.94 -12.24
C ILE A 47 2.02 -9.42 -13.51
N ASP A 48 3.08 -10.10 -13.96
CA ASP A 48 3.89 -9.67 -15.10
C ASP A 48 3.08 -9.52 -16.39
N ASP A 49 2.17 -10.46 -16.64
CA ASP A 49 1.36 -10.51 -17.86
C ASP A 49 0.00 -9.81 -17.71
N LEU A 50 -0.31 -9.26 -16.51
CA LEU A 50 -1.58 -8.59 -16.31
C LEU A 50 -1.53 -7.15 -16.85
N PRO A 51 -2.62 -6.67 -17.48
CA PRO A 51 -2.73 -5.31 -17.98
C PRO A 51 -3.02 -4.32 -16.83
N ILE A 52 -2.22 -4.38 -15.78
CA ILE A 52 -2.36 -3.58 -14.55
C ILE A 52 -1.21 -2.58 -14.50
N THR A 53 -1.53 -1.32 -14.23
CA THR A 53 -0.56 -0.26 -14.00
C THR A 53 -0.35 -0.03 -12.49
N VAL A 54 0.70 0.69 -12.11
CA VAL A 54 0.91 1.16 -10.73
C VAL A 54 -0.29 1.99 -10.26
N LYS A 55 -0.90 2.78 -11.13
CA LYS A 55 -2.08 3.59 -10.82
C LYS A 55 -3.29 2.72 -10.48
N ASP A 56 -3.55 1.65 -11.24
CA ASP A 56 -4.63 0.70 -10.96
C ASP A 56 -4.40 0.05 -9.59
N PHE A 57 -3.15 -0.32 -9.28
CA PHE A 57 -2.78 -0.88 -7.98
C PHE A 57 -2.97 0.11 -6.83
N CYS A 58 -2.58 1.37 -7.01
CA CYS A 58 -2.79 2.42 -6.01
C CYS A 58 -4.28 2.66 -5.75
N ARG A 59 -5.12 2.65 -6.81
CA ARG A 59 -6.58 2.73 -6.70
C ARG A 59 -7.14 1.59 -5.86
N TYR A 60 -6.77 0.37 -6.18
CA TYR A 60 -7.19 -0.80 -5.42
C TYR A 60 -6.76 -0.71 -3.95
N THR A 61 -5.51 -0.32 -3.68
CA THR A 61 -5.00 -0.15 -2.31
C THR A 61 -5.77 0.93 -1.55
N ALA A 62 -6.15 2.04 -2.20
CA ALA A 62 -6.98 3.07 -1.58
C ALA A 62 -8.37 2.51 -1.18
N MET A 63 -9.01 1.72 -2.05
CA MET A 63 -10.29 1.07 -1.75
C MET A 63 -10.17 0.10 -0.57
N VAL A 64 -9.13 -0.73 -0.53
CA VAL A 64 -8.86 -1.64 0.61
C VAL A 64 -8.65 -0.85 1.89
N THR A 65 -7.95 0.27 1.81
CA THR A 65 -7.71 1.19 2.92
C THR A 65 -9.01 1.76 3.48
N ASP A 66 -9.87 2.30 2.61
CA ASP A 66 -11.16 2.88 3.01
C ASP A 66 -12.04 1.81 3.69
N LYS A 67 -12.17 0.63 3.08
CA LYS A 67 -12.90 -0.49 3.66
C LYS A 67 -12.37 -0.87 5.04
N THR A 68 -11.05 -0.88 5.20
CA THR A 68 -10.44 -1.29 6.46
C THR A 68 -10.62 -0.24 7.55
N ILE A 69 -10.46 1.06 7.22
CA ILE A 69 -10.67 2.16 8.17
C ILE A 69 -12.12 2.20 8.65
N VAL A 70 -13.08 2.02 7.75
CA VAL A 70 -14.51 2.03 8.09
C VAL A 70 -14.91 0.75 8.85
N GLY A 71 -14.26 -0.37 8.54
CA GLY A 71 -14.64 -1.69 9.05
C GLY A 71 -14.03 -2.06 10.41
N THR A 72 -12.99 -1.37 10.90
CA THR A 72 -12.34 -1.74 12.17
C THR A 72 -11.55 -0.59 12.82
N ASP A 73 -11.83 -0.35 14.09
CA ASP A 73 -11.09 0.61 14.92
C ASP A 73 -9.63 0.17 15.17
N ALA A 74 -9.35 -1.12 15.12
CA ALA A 74 -8.01 -1.66 15.35
C ALA A 74 -6.98 -1.08 14.37
N TYR A 75 -7.38 -0.78 13.15
CA TYR A 75 -6.53 -0.22 12.11
C TYR A 75 -6.10 1.22 12.43
N VAL A 76 -7.02 2.01 12.99
CA VAL A 76 -6.76 3.40 13.37
C VAL A 76 -6.02 3.47 14.71
N ILE A 77 -6.40 2.66 15.69
CA ILE A 77 -5.84 2.64 17.03
C ILE A 77 -4.45 1.98 17.05
N GLY A 78 -4.36 0.73 16.61
CA GLY A 78 -3.14 -0.08 16.61
C GLY A 78 -2.15 0.30 15.52
N GLY A 79 -2.67 0.82 14.41
CA GLY A 79 -1.91 1.07 13.19
C GLY A 79 -1.81 -0.17 12.30
N TYR A 80 -0.93 -0.11 11.32
CA TYR A 80 -0.81 -1.10 10.25
C TYR A 80 0.64 -1.50 10.00
N MET A 81 0.86 -2.77 9.82
CA MET A 81 2.14 -3.34 9.41
C MET A 81 1.90 -4.19 8.16
N GLU A 82 2.69 -3.97 7.12
CA GLU A 82 2.58 -4.71 5.87
C GLU A 82 3.72 -5.71 5.73
N ILE A 83 3.39 -6.95 5.39
CA ILE A 83 4.35 -7.97 4.95
C ILE A 83 4.13 -8.21 3.46
N VAL A 84 5.17 -8.03 2.66
CA VAL A 84 5.12 -8.13 1.20
C VAL A 84 6.00 -9.27 0.74
N ASP A 85 5.40 -10.35 0.25
CA ASP A 85 6.14 -11.44 -0.39
C ASP A 85 6.30 -11.16 -1.89
N VAL A 86 7.53 -11.01 -2.32
CA VAL A 86 7.90 -10.70 -3.70
C VAL A 86 8.55 -11.86 -4.46
N ASP A 87 8.45 -13.09 -3.93
CA ASP A 87 9.00 -14.31 -4.57
C ASP A 87 8.51 -14.49 -6.03
N LYS A 88 7.28 -14.10 -6.32
CA LYS A 88 6.65 -14.24 -7.64
C LYS A 88 6.60 -12.94 -8.46
N VAL A 89 7.28 -11.90 -8.00
CA VAL A 89 7.36 -10.63 -8.75
C VAL A 89 8.50 -10.73 -9.74
N GLY A 90 8.16 -10.81 -11.02
CA GLY A 90 9.15 -10.88 -12.10
C GLY A 90 9.73 -9.51 -12.47
N MET A 91 10.76 -9.53 -13.30
CA MET A 91 11.44 -8.31 -13.78
C MET A 91 10.50 -7.41 -14.59
N ASN A 92 9.54 -7.98 -15.30
CA ASN A 92 8.57 -7.22 -16.09
C ASN A 92 7.64 -6.38 -15.20
N ALA A 93 7.17 -6.91 -14.04
CA ALA A 93 6.41 -6.13 -13.08
C ALA A 93 7.23 -4.96 -12.52
N MET A 94 8.52 -5.16 -12.32
CA MET A 94 9.42 -4.10 -11.85
C MET A 94 9.64 -3.01 -12.92
N SER A 95 9.65 -3.36 -14.21
CA SER A 95 9.78 -2.39 -15.30
C SER A 95 8.55 -1.47 -15.44
N LYS A 96 7.38 -1.92 -14.96
CA LYS A 96 6.15 -1.14 -14.93
C LYS A 96 6.13 -0.11 -13.78
N PHE A 97 7.15 -0.09 -12.93
CA PHE A 97 7.22 0.82 -11.80
C PHE A 97 7.19 2.29 -12.24
N ASP A 98 6.22 3.04 -11.70
CA ASP A 98 6.07 4.48 -11.93
C ASP A 98 6.44 5.24 -10.64
N PRO A 99 7.63 5.85 -10.60
CA PRO A 99 8.10 6.55 -9.40
C PRO A 99 7.27 7.79 -9.06
N ILE A 100 6.67 8.45 -10.05
CA ILE A 100 5.85 9.65 -9.84
C ILE A 100 4.57 9.26 -9.11
N THR A 101 3.78 8.35 -9.68
CA THR A 101 2.56 7.84 -9.05
C THR A 101 2.84 7.22 -7.69
N SER A 102 3.92 6.45 -7.56
CA SER A 102 4.31 5.83 -6.28
C SER A 102 4.63 6.87 -5.21
N LYS A 103 5.33 7.95 -5.55
CA LYS A 103 5.63 9.06 -4.63
C LYS A 103 4.37 9.80 -4.21
N GLN A 104 3.50 10.13 -5.15
CA GLN A 104 2.22 10.77 -4.88
C GLN A 104 1.36 9.92 -3.95
N PHE A 105 1.24 8.61 -4.24
CA PHE A 105 0.47 7.68 -3.44
C PHE A 105 1.06 7.50 -2.03
N SER A 106 2.38 7.38 -1.91
CA SER A 106 3.04 7.33 -0.60
C SER A 106 2.79 8.58 0.23
N THR A 107 2.74 9.74 -0.42
CA THR A 107 2.42 11.02 0.25
C THR A 107 0.97 11.02 0.74
N TYR A 108 0.03 10.51 -0.06
CA TYR A 108 -1.36 10.31 0.36
C TYR A 108 -1.45 9.39 1.58
N CYS A 109 -0.82 8.22 1.54
CA CYS A 109 -0.86 7.26 2.65
C CYS A 109 -0.36 7.85 3.97
N ILE A 110 0.58 8.80 3.91
CA ILE A 110 1.22 9.36 5.11
C ILE A 110 0.53 10.64 5.59
N LYS A 111 0.11 11.50 4.66
CA LYS A 111 -0.43 12.83 4.98
C LYS A 111 -1.95 12.94 4.82
N GLY A 112 -2.53 12.12 3.96
CA GLY A 112 -3.95 12.16 3.59
C GLY A 112 -4.81 11.06 4.18
N SER A 113 -4.19 10.02 4.75
CA SER A 113 -4.89 8.88 5.34
C SER A 113 -4.74 8.85 6.86
N ALA A 114 -5.74 8.31 7.54
CA ALA A 114 -5.72 8.08 9.00
C ALA A 114 -4.82 6.90 9.42
N ILE A 115 -4.10 6.29 8.48
CA ILE A 115 -3.29 5.10 8.73
C ILE A 115 -1.97 5.46 9.40
N ARG A 116 -1.64 4.73 10.46
CA ARG A 116 -0.31 4.76 11.08
C ARG A 116 0.49 3.55 10.65
N ILE A 117 1.34 3.72 9.64
CA ILE A 117 2.23 2.65 9.16
C ILE A 117 3.30 2.38 10.23
N LYS A 118 3.28 1.19 10.80
CA LYS A 118 4.22 0.72 11.83
C LYS A 118 5.44 0.01 11.23
N GLY A 119 5.30 -0.60 10.08
CA GLY A 119 6.38 -1.25 9.35
C GLY A 119 5.95 -1.75 7.98
N VAL A 120 6.91 -1.85 7.08
CA VAL A 120 6.79 -2.53 5.79
C VAL A 120 7.93 -3.54 5.71
N HIS A 121 7.58 -4.80 5.61
CA HIS A 121 8.52 -5.91 5.65
C HIS A 121 8.48 -6.68 4.34
N VAL A 122 9.50 -6.52 3.50
CA VAL A 122 9.63 -7.25 2.23
C VAL A 122 10.38 -8.55 2.48
N ILE A 123 9.82 -9.67 2.02
CA ILE A 123 10.37 -11.02 2.17
C ILE A 123 10.52 -11.71 0.82
N ASN A 124 11.35 -12.74 0.77
CA ASN A 124 11.59 -13.58 -0.40
C ASN A 124 12.04 -12.82 -1.66
N ALA A 125 12.70 -11.68 -1.47
CA ALA A 125 13.19 -10.88 -2.59
C ALA A 125 14.34 -11.61 -3.32
N PRO A 126 14.25 -11.83 -4.64
CA PRO A 126 15.38 -12.29 -5.41
C PRO A 126 16.49 -11.23 -5.41
N LYS A 127 17.75 -11.65 -5.55
CA LYS A 127 18.91 -10.74 -5.44
C LYS A 127 18.83 -9.58 -6.43
N GLU A 128 18.32 -9.84 -7.60
CA GLU A 128 18.15 -8.87 -8.70
C GLU A 128 17.15 -7.75 -8.36
N ALA A 129 16.21 -8.03 -7.47
CA ALA A 129 15.19 -7.07 -7.04
C ALA A 129 15.69 -6.06 -5.99
N TYR A 130 16.82 -6.32 -5.32
CA TYR A 130 17.29 -5.47 -4.22
C TYR A 130 17.51 -4.01 -4.62
N THR A 131 18.08 -3.78 -5.78
CA THR A 131 18.33 -2.40 -6.27
C THR A 131 17.02 -1.64 -6.44
N ALA A 132 16.04 -2.25 -7.10
CA ALA A 132 14.74 -1.62 -7.32
C ALA A 132 13.96 -1.42 -6.02
N LEU A 133 13.98 -2.40 -5.10
CA LEU A 133 13.36 -2.26 -3.79
C LEU A 133 13.99 -1.14 -2.96
N ASN A 134 15.30 -0.93 -3.07
CA ASN A 134 15.97 0.21 -2.41
C ASN A 134 15.61 1.55 -3.06
N ILE A 135 15.41 1.59 -4.38
CA ILE A 135 14.88 2.79 -5.05
C ILE A 135 13.48 3.10 -4.51
N ILE A 136 12.59 2.09 -4.47
CA ILE A 136 11.23 2.23 -3.91
C ILE A 136 11.29 2.75 -2.46
N ARG A 137 12.14 2.15 -1.61
CA ARG A 137 12.35 2.59 -0.24
C ARG A 137 12.73 4.07 -0.15
N ASN A 138 13.56 4.56 -1.06
CA ASN A 138 14.04 5.94 -1.08
C ASN A 138 12.97 6.96 -1.51
N LEU A 139 11.88 6.53 -2.14
CA LEU A 139 10.75 7.39 -2.48
C LEU A 139 9.88 7.72 -1.26
N PHE A 140 9.96 6.90 -0.20
CA PHE A 140 9.22 7.17 1.03
C PHE A 140 9.85 8.29 1.84
N PRO A 141 9.05 9.07 2.60
CA PRO A 141 9.56 9.99 3.61
C PRO A 141 10.39 9.26 4.68
N ALA A 142 11.27 10.00 5.36
CA ALA A 142 12.19 9.44 6.37
C ALA A 142 11.47 8.56 7.40
N SER A 143 10.32 9.00 7.89
CA SER A 143 9.51 8.28 8.90
C SER A 143 9.07 6.88 8.47
N ILE A 144 8.85 6.64 7.17
CA ILE A 144 8.50 5.32 6.63
C ILE A 144 9.76 4.57 6.18
N LYS A 145 10.72 5.28 5.58
CA LYS A 145 11.99 4.69 5.15
C LYS A 145 12.71 3.97 6.28
N GLU A 146 12.67 4.49 7.50
CA GLU A 146 13.26 3.89 8.70
C GLU A 146 12.52 2.61 9.15
N ARG A 147 11.27 2.43 8.72
CA ARG A 147 10.41 1.29 9.02
C ARG A 147 10.22 0.35 7.82
N TYR A 148 10.98 0.55 6.75
CA TYR A 148 10.95 -0.28 5.56
C TYR A 148 12.13 -1.23 5.55
N PHE A 149 11.84 -2.52 5.71
CA PHE A 149 12.83 -3.57 5.86
C PHE A 149 12.77 -4.54 4.68
N ILE A 150 13.93 -4.90 4.14
CA ILE A 150 14.07 -5.95 3.14
C ILE A 150 14.82 -7.10 3.82
N HIS A 151 14.09 -8.15 4.14
CA HIS A 151 14.63 -9.30 4.87
C HIS A 151 15.30 -10.28 3.91
N ARG A 152 16.52 -10.68 4.25
CA ARG A 152 17.26 -11.70 3.47
C ARG A 152 16.86 -13.12 3.86
N LYS A 153 16.37 -13.29 5.09
CA LYS A 153 15.94 -14.55 5.67
C LYS A 153 14.65 -14.34 6.46
N MET A 154 13.82 -15.37 6.51
CA MET A 154 12.58 -15.32 7.31
C MET A 154 12.83 -15.09 8.80
N GLU A 155 13.96 -15.57 9.32
CA GLU A 155 14.35 -15.36 10.73
C GLU A 155 14.55 -13.89 11.07
N ASP A 156 14.92 -13.05 10.10
CA ASP A 156 15.02 -11.61 10.31
C ASP A 156 13.65 -10.94 10.48
N LEU A 157 12.62 -11.44 9.79
CA LEU A 157 11.24 -11.01 9.98
C LEU A 157 10.73 -11.37 11.38
N TYR A 158 11.09 -12.54 11.91
CA TYR A 158 10.59 -13.00 13.22
C TYR A 158 10.98 -12.10 14.40
N LYS A 159 12.00 -11.25 14.23
CA LYS A 159 12.36 -10.22 15.22
C LYS A 159 11.29 -9.13 15.36
N TYR A 160 10.45 -8.95 14.36
CA TYR A 160 9.38 -7.94 14.30
C TYR A 160 8.00 -8.57 14.38
N VAL A 161 7.81 -9.70 13.71
CA VAL A 161 6.54 -10.43 13.65
C VAL A 161 6.85 -11.89 14.02
N PRO A 162 6.58 -12.31 15.26
CA PRO A 162 6.78 -13.70 15.66
C PRO A 162 6.05 -14.66 14.72
N LYS A 163 6.65 -15.84 14.51
CA LYS A 163 6.21 -16.80 13.50
C LYS A 163 4.74 -17.19 13.61
N GLU A 164 4.21 -17.28 14.83
CA GLU A 164 2.81 -17.62 15.08
C GLU A 164 1.79 -16.65 14.51
N TYR A 165 2.20 -15.38 14.29
CA TYR A 165 1.35 -14.36 13.67
C TYR A 165 1.36 -14.40 12.14
N LEU A 166 2.15 -15.27 11.54
CA LEU A 166 2.17 -15.44 10.09
C LEU A 166 1.04 -16.37 9.61
N PRO A 167 0.69 -16.34 8.32
CA PRO A 167 -0.21 -17.31 7.72
C PRO A 167 0.31 -18.75 7.82
N ILE A 168 -0.61 -19.71 7.70
CA ILE A 168 -0.30 -21.15 7.75
C ILE A 168 0.76 -21.55 6.70
N GLU A 169 0.70 -20.95 5.51
CA GLU A 169 1.63 -21.18 4.40
C GLU A 169 3.07 -20.76 4.73
N TYR A 170 3.26 -19.92 5.76
CA TYR A 170 4.56 -19.50 6.30
C TYR A 170 4.88 -20.12 7.65
N GLY A 171 4.14 -21.18 8.01
CA GLY A 171 4.33 -21.96 9.24
C GLY A 171 3.80 -21.26 10.49
N GLY A 172 2.96 -20.26 10.34
CA GLY A 172 2.24 -19.58 11.42
C GLY A 172 0.88 -20.19 11.73
N ARG A 173 0.03 -19.44 12.45
CA ARG A 173 -1.31 -19.85 12.86
C ARG A 173 -2.36 -18.79 12.62
N ASN A 174 -2.05 -17.76 11.84
CA ASN A 174 -2.89 -16.57 11.64
C ASN A 174 -3.69 -16.63 10.32
N GLY A 175 -4.36 -17.76 10.09
CA GLY A 175 -5.25 -18.00 8.95
C GLY A 175 -4.54 -18.58 7.72
N SER A 176 -5.35 -19.08 6.80
CA SER A 176 -4.92 -19.61 5.51
C SER A 176 -5.06 -18.52 4.44
N LEU A 177 -4.02 -18.23 3.67
CA LEU A 177 -4.05 -17.19 2.64
C LEU A 177 -5.13 -17.42 1.58
N PRO A 178 -5.37 -18.64 1.05
CA PRO A 178 -6.46 -18.87 0.09
C PRO A 178 -7.83 -18.55 0.66
N GLU A 179 -8.11 -18.93 1.92
CA GLU A 179 -9.38 -18.67 2.58
C GLU A 179 -9.55 -17.18 2.86
N LEU A 180 -8.51 -16.53 3.38
CA LEU A 180 -8.51 -15.10 3.65
C LEU A 180 -8.67 -14.28 2.36
N ALA A 181 -8.03 -14.69 1.26
CA ALA A 181 -8.18 -14.01 -0.04
C ALA A 181 -9.60 -14.12 -0.58
N LYS A 182 -10.22 -15.31 -0.47
CA LYS A 182 -11.63 -15.51 -0.87
C LYS A 182 -12.57 -14.65 -0.03
N LYS A 183 -12.36 -14.64 1.29
CA LYS A 183 -13.15 -13.80 2.19
C LYS A 183 -12.95 -12.31 1.87
N HIS A 184 -11.72 -11.88 1.63
CA HIS A 184 -11.40 -10.50 1.30
C HIS A 184 -12.06 -10.03 0.00
N GLU A 185 -12.06 -10.87 -1.06
CA GLU A 185 -12.80 -10.58 -2.29
C GLU A 185 -14.28 -10.39 -2.01
N GLN A 186 -14.91 -11.31 -1.25
CA GLN A 186 -16.32 -11.19 -0.91
C GLN A 186 -16.61 -9.94 -0.09
N ASP A 187 -15.81 -9.66 0.93
CA ASP A 187 -15.95 -8.47 1.77
C ASP A 187 -15.87 -7.17 0.95
N LEU A 188 -15.01 -7.10 -0.07
CA LEU A 188 -14.91 -5.93 -0.97
C LEU A 188 -16.14 -5.82 -1.90
N LEU A 189 -16.65 -6.95 -2.40
CA LEU A 189 -17.89 -6.99 -3.21
C LEU A 189 -19.08 -6.50 -2.40
N ASP A 190 -19.22 -6.97 -1.17
CA ASP A 190 -20.30 -6.56 -0.26
C ASP A 190 -20.19 -5.09 0.12
N PHE A 191 -18.96 -4.55 0.19
CA PHE A 191 -18.68 -3.15 0.50
C PHE A 191 -18.82 -2.20 -0.72
N ASN A 192 -19.14 -2.74 -1.90
CA ASN A 192 -19.19 -1.96 -3.15
C ASN A 192 -20.22 -0.82 -3.13
N TYR A 193 -21.28 -0.92 -2.31
CA TYR A 193 -22.23 0.17 -2.11
C TYR A 193 -21.57 1.41 -1.52
N TYR A 194 -20.63 1.23 -0.57
CA TYR A 194 -19.88 2.33 0.05
C TYR A 194 -19.02 3.05 -0.99
N PHE A 195 -18.30 2.32 -1.83
CA PHE A 195 -17.47 2.94 -2.87
C PHE A 195 -18.28 3.82 -3.81
N LYS A 196 -19.45 3.32 -4.25
CA LYS A 196 -20.37 4.08 -5.11
C LYS A 196 -20.95 5.32 -4.40
N GLU A 197 -21.23 5.21 -3.12
CA GLU A 197 -21.71 6.36 -2.34
C GLU A 197 -20.61 7.37 -2.11
N ASN A 198 -19.41 6.91 -1.72
CA ASN A 198 -18.25 7.75 -1.46
C ASN A 198 -17.79 8.54 -2.71
N ASP A 199 -18.00 8.00 -3.90
CA ASP A 199 -17.65 8.65 -5.17
C ASP A 199 -18.47 9.95 -5.45
N LYS A 200 -19.58 10.14 -4.73
CA LYS A 200 -20.39 11.37 -4.79
C LYS A 200 -19.78 12.53 -3.98
N TYR A 201 -18.85 12.25 -3.10
CA TYR A 201 -18.21 13.24 -2.25
C TYR A 201 -16.86 13.63 -2.84
N GLY A 202 -16.58 14.91 -2.81
CA GLY A 202 -15.34 15.47 -3.32
C GLY A 202 -14.92 16.72 -2.54
N VAL A 203 -13.77 17.26 -2.89
CA VAL A 203 -13.25 18.49 -2.32
C VAL A 203 -13.34 19.60 -3.36
N ASP A 204 -13.95 20.73 -3.00
CA ASP A 204 -13.87 21.94 -3.79
C ASP A 204 -12.53 22.65 -3.50
N GLU A 205 -11.59 22.48 -4.40
CA GLU A 205 -10.23 23.05 -4.27
C GLU A 205 -10.25 24.61 -4.33
N HIS A 206 -11.33 25.24 -4.79
CA HIS A 206 -11.47 26.70 -4.77
C HIS A 206 -11.70 27.22 -3.34
N LEU A 207 -12.26 26.39 -2.48
CA LEU A 207 -12.52 26.72 -1.08
C LEU A 207 -11.33 26.39 -0.15
N ARG A 208 -10.28 25.75 -0.65
CA ARG A 208 -9.10 25.39 0.15
C ARG A 208 -8.37 26.63 0.63
N GLN A 209 -8.19 26.74 1.94
CA GLN A 209 -7.34 27.74 2.54
C GLN A 209 -5.88 27.29 2.52
N GLY A 210 -4.95 28.20 2.19
CA GLY A 210 -3.53 27.94 2.17
C GLY A 210 -2.98 27.46 0.81
N GLN A 211 -1.72 27.05 0.82
CA GLN A 211 -1.00 26.67 -0.39
C GLN A 211 -1.50 25.34 -0.94
N LYS A 212 -1.79 25.28 -2.24
CA LYS A 212 -2.16 24.04 -2.91
C LYS A 212 -0.97 23.07 -2.91
N MET A 213 -1.24 21.80 -2.62
CA MET A 213 -0.23 20.77 -2.76
C MET A 213 -0.07 20.45 -4.25
N ASP A 214 1.02 20.85 -4.83
CA ASP A 214 1.39 20.60 -6.22
C ASP A 214 2.54 19.57 -6.34
N MET A 215 2.97 19.28 -7.57
CA MET A 215 4.06 18.35 -7.82
C MET A 215 5.39 18.83 -7.23
N ASN A 216 5.66 20.13 -7.24
CA ASN A 216 6.90 20.69 -6.71
C ASN A 216 6.99 20.47 -5.20
N SER A 217 5.87 20.70 -4.47
CA SER A 217 5.80 20.46 -3.03
C SER A 217 5.93 18.98 -2.66
N ILE A 218 5.41 18.07 -3.50
CA ILE A 218 5.50 16.61 -3.30
C ILE A 218 6.95 16.11 -3.47
N PHE A 219 7.66 16.65 -4.46
CA PHE A 219 9.04 16.25 -4.75
C PHE A 219 10.10 17.08 -4.02
N GLY A 220 9.68 18.10 -3.27
CA GLY A 220 10.61 18.99 -2.58
C GLY A 220 11.40 19.88 -3.54
N LEU A 221 10.84 20.18 -4.71
CA LEU A 221 11.45 21.02 -5.74
C LEU A 221 11.23 22.50 -5.48
N GLU A 222 10.60 22.88 -4.38
CA GLU A 222 10.47 24.27 -3.92
C GLU A 222 11.83 24.78 -3.42
N GLY A 223 12.79 24.87 -4.33
CA GLY A 223 14.02 25.60 -4.12
C GLY A 223 13.72 27.08 -4.30
N THR A 224 13.95 27.88 -3.28
CA THR A 224 14.16 29.30 -3.46
C THR A 224 15.42 29.45 -4.32
N PHE A 225 15.26 29.68 -5.61
CA PHE A 225 16.36 30.25 -6.40
C PHE A 225 16.68 31.61 -5.78
N ARG A 226 17.70 31.66 -4.94
CA ARG A 226 18.31 32.96 -4.61
C ARG A 226 18.80 33.54 -5.93
N LYS A 227 18.20 34.66 -6.32
CA LYS A 227 18.75 35.49 -7.37
C LYS A 227 20.18 35.79 -6.96
N LEU A 228 21.17 35.21 -7.63
CA LEU A 228 22.54 35.64 -7.52
C LEU A 228 22.58 37.01 -8.23
N ASP A 229 22.60 38.07 -7.46
CA ASP A 229 23.01 39.37 -7.98
C ASP A 229 24.52 39.22 -8.30
N ILE A 230 24.81 39.04 -9.57
CA ILE A 230 26.16 39.08 -10.10
C ILE A 230 26.42 40.55 -10.46
N ASP A 231 27.18 41.26 -9.60
CA ASP A 231 27.75 42.56 -9.90
C ASP A 231 28.82 42.42 -10.99
#